data_a3fc4910a687f78c79feb6110973a7aa
#
_entry.id   a3fc4910a687f78c79feb6110973a7aa
#
_cell.length_a   1.000
_cell.length_b   1.000
_cell.length_c   1.000
_cell.angle_alpha   90.00
_cell.angle_beta   90.00
_cell.angle_gamma   90.00
#
_symmetry.space_group_name_H-M   'P 1'
#
loop_
_entity.id
_entity.type
_entity.pdbx_description
1 polymer ?
#
loop_
_entity_poly.entity_id
_entity_poly.type
_entity_poly.pdbx_seq_one_letter_code
_entity_poly.pdbx_strand_id
1 'polypeptide(L)'
;MITIMGSTGTIGKNTLSVISKLKNKVNIFALTADSSSRLLFKQIIQYTPHYAVIGDEVNADKLAKLCKENNLKTKILYGDSGLKYVVEHKKVELVVSAGNRH
;
A
#
# COMPACT_ATOMS: atom_id res chain seq x y z
N MET A 1 10.15 -9.04 -1.41
CA MET A 1 9.28 -7.87 -1.22
C MET A 1 8.02 -8.24 -0.44
N ILE A 2 7.46 -7.28 0.25
CA ILE A 2 6.31 -7.49 1.13
C ILE A 2 5.11 -6.67 0.66
N THR A 3 3.92 -7.28 0.68
CA THR A 3 2.65 -6.58 0.49
C THR A 3 1.94 -6.51 1.83
N ILE A 4 1.52 -5.31 2.23
CA ILE A 4 0.80 -5.10 3.48
C ILE A 4 -0.63 -4.67 3.17
N MET A 5 -1.59 -5.53 3.48
CA MET A 5 -3.01 -5.27 3.28
C MET A 5 -3.59 -4.59 4.51
N GLY A 6 -4.40 -3.56 4.27
CA GLY A 6 -4.99 -2.81 5.38
C GLY A 6 -3.98 -1.92 6.08
N SER A 7 -3.04 -1.34 5.34
CA SER A 7 -1.91 -0.61 5.91
C SER A 7 -2.32 0.66 6.67
N THR A 8 -3.49 1.20 6.38
CA THR A 8 -3.95 2.42 7.05
C THR A 8 -4.66 2.17 8.39
N GLY A 9 -4.98 0.91 8.69
CA GLY A 9 -5.56 0.56 9.99
C GLY A 9 -4.51 0.53 11.08
N THR A 10 -4.96 0.34 12.31
CA THR A 10 -4.07 0.37 13.48
C THR A 10 -2.95 -0.68 13.38
N ILE A 11 -3.32 -1.92 13.06
CA ILE A 11 -2.34 -3.01 12.96
C ILE A 11 -1.38 -2.75 11.80
N GLY A 12 -1.92 -2.26 10.67
CA GLY A 12 -1.10 -1.95 9.51
C GLY A 12 -0.08 -0.86 9.79
N LYS A 13 -0.49 0.21 10.48
CA LYS A 13 0.42 1.28 10.88
C LYS A 13 1.51 0.77 11.80
N ASN A 14 1.15 -0.08 12.75
CA ASN A 14 2.12 -0.66 13.68
C ASN A 14 3.09 -1.58 12.95
N THR A 15 2.59 -2.36 12.01
CA THR A 15 3.43 -3.26 11.20
C THR A 15 4.44 -2.44 10.40
N LEU A 16 4.00 -1.36 9.76
CA LEU A 16 4.90 -0.49 8.99
C LEU A 16 5.94 0.16 9.90
N SER A 17 5.53 0.59 11.09
CA SER A 17 6.45 1.19 12.06
C SER A 17 7.56 0.21 12.44
N VAL A 18 7.20 -1.04 12.70
CA VAL A 18 8.19 -2.07 13.04
C VAL A 18 9.13 -2.32 11.86
N ILE A 19 8.57 -2.46 10.65
CA ILE A 19 9.37 -2.71 9.45
C ILE A 19 10.36 -1.58 9.21
N SER A 20 9.93 -0.33 9.41
CA SER A 20 10.79 0.82 9.17
C SER A 20 11.98 0.89 10.12
N LYS A 21 11.90 0.21 11.27
CA LYS A 21 12.99 0.19 12.26
C LYS A 21 13.97 -0.94 12.00
N LEU A 22 13.68 -1.85 11.09
CA LEU A 22 14.58 -2.94 10.78
C LEU A 22 15.76 -2.42 9.96
N LYS A 23 16.95 -2.75 10.37
CA LYS A 23 18.17 -2.30 9.68
C LYS A 23 18.33 -2.98 8.33
N ASN A 24 17.88 -4.21 8.21
CA ASN A 24 17.88 -4.90 6.93
C ASN A 24 16.72 -4.34 6.14
N LYS A 25 17.03 -3.81 4.97
CA LYS A 25 16.04 -3.14 4.16
C LYS A 25 14.96 -4.12 3.72
N VAL A 26 13.78 -3.90 4.23
CA VAL A 26 12.61 -4.64 3.80
C VAL A 26 11.95 -3.79 2.71
N ASN A 27 11.89 -4.32 1.52
CA ASN A 27 11.27 -3.62 0.40
C ASN A 27 9.77 -3.86 0.41
N ILE A 28 9.02 -2.77 0.40
CA ILE A 28 7.57 -2.86 0.37
C ILE A 28 7.11 -2.84 -1.08
N PHE A 29 6.48 -3.93 -1.50
CA PHE A 29 5.96 -4.04 -2.85
C PHE A 29 4.65 -3.25 -2.97
N ALA A 30 3.74 -3.42 -2.02
CA ALA A 30 2.45 -2.77 -2.09
C ALA A 30 1.85 -2.50 -0.72
N LEU A 31 1.07 -1.43 -0.65
CA LEU A 31 0.22 -1.11 0.49
C LEU A 31 -1.21 -1.07 -0.01
N THR A 32 -2.16 -1.53 0.80
CA THR A 32 -3.56 -1.48 0.40
C THR A 32 -4.41 -0.84 1.47
N ALA A 33 -5.45 -0.13 1.05
CA ALA A 33 -6.44 0.47 1.91
C ALA A 33 -7.80 0.37 1.24
N ASP A 34 -8.86 0.42 2.03
CA ASP A 34 -10.21 0.36 1.50
C ASP A 34 -10.64 1.73 0.95
N SER A 35 -10.66 2.75 1.79
CA SER A 35 -11.12 4.08 1.36
C SER A 35 -10.27 5.23 1.90
N SER A 36 -9.30 4.95 2.74
CA SER A 36 -8.49 5.97 3.42
C SER A 36 -7.40 6.52 2.51
N SER A 37 -7.80 7.25 1.45
CA SER A 37 -6.86 7.73 0.45
C SER A 37 -5.81 8.69 1.00
N ARG A 38 -6.22 9.57 1.91
CA ARG A 38 -5.29 10.54 2.51
C ARG A 38 -4.20 9.87 3.33
N LEU A 39 -4.57 8.90 4.16
CA LEU A 39 -3.60 8.15 4.96
C LEU A 39 -2.71 7.31 4.08
N LEU A 40 -3.29 6.69 3.06
CA LEU A 40 -2.50 5.88 2.12
C LEU A 40 -1.49 6.76 1.38
N PHE A 41 -1.89 7.96 0.98
CA PHE A 41 -0.98 8.89 0.34
C PHE A 41 0.22 9.22 1.25
N LYS A 42 -0.03 9.48 2.52
CA LYS A 42 1.06 9.74 3.48
C LYS A 42 2.00 8.55 3.57
N GLN A 43 1.46 7.34 3.56
CA GLN A 43 2.27 6.13 3.60
C GLN A 43 3.08 5.95 2.32
N ILE A 44 2.51 6.30 1.18
CA ILE A 44 3.24 6.25 -0.09
C ILE A 44 4.46 7.17 -0.05
N ILE A 45 4.29 8.38 0.46
CA ILE A 45 5.41 9.32 0.60
C ILE A 45 6.49 8.74 1.52
N GLN A 46 6.09 8.16 2.63
CA GLN A 46 7.03 7.70 3.64
C GLN A 46 7.74 6.41 3.25
N TYR A 47 7.01 5.46 2.66
CA TYR A 47 7.55 4.12 2.41
C TYR A 47 7.85 3.84 0.94
N THR A 48 7.40 4.68 0.04
CA THR A 48 7.64 4.57 -1.41
C THR A 48 7.46 3.15 -1.96
N PRO A 49 6.25 2.54 -1.77
CA PRO A 49 6.02 1.20 -2.31
C PRO A 49 5.95 1.24 -3.84
N HIS A 50 6.09 0.09 -4.46
CA HIS A 50 5.94 0.00 -5.91
C HIS A 50 4.48 0.22 -6.33
N TYR A 51 3.54 -0.27 -5.53
CA TYR A 51 2.11 -0.19 -5.81
C TYR A 51 1.35 0.24 -4.57
N ALA A 52 0.20 0.86 -4.80
CA ALA A 52 -0.79 1.09 -3.75
C ALA A 52 -2.15 0.76 -4.33
N VAL A 53 -2.96 0.06 -3.55
CA VAL A 53 -4.29 -0.39 -3.99
C VAL A 53 -5.34 0.22 -3.08
N ILE A 54 -6.37 0.81 -3.67
CA ILE A 54 -7.49 1.36 -2.93
C ILE A 54 -8.79 0.77 -3.48
N GLY A 55 -9.86 0.85 -2.70
CA GLY A 55 -11.07 0.09 -2.99
C GLY A 55 -11.80 0.46 -4.28
N ASP A 56 -11.78 1.72 -4.70
CA ASP A 56 -12.57 2.15 -5.84
C ASP A 56 -11.78 3.06 -6.79
N GLU A 57 -12.32 3.20 -7.99
CA GLU A 57 -11.68 3.95 -9.05
C GLU A 57 -11.61 5.46 -8.76
N VAL A 58 -12.63 6.02 -8.15
CA VAL A 58 -12.66 7.45 -7.86
C VAL A 58 -11.52 7.85 -6.93
N ASN A 59 -11.36 7.10 -5.85
CA ASN A 59 -10.25 7.34 -4.92
C ASN A 59 -8.89 7.03 -5.56
N ALA A 60 -8.85 6.02 -6.42
CA ALA A 60 -7.62 5.68 -7.13
C ALA A 60 -7.17 6.82 -8.05
N ASP A 61 -8.12 7.43 -8.77
CA ASP A 61 -7.80 8.55 -9.64
C ASP A 61 -7.27 9.75 -8.86
N LYS A 62 -7.89 10.05 -7.72
CA LYS A 62 -7.43 11.13 -6.86
C LYS A 62 -6.03 10.86 -6.34
N LEU A 63 -5.79 9.64 -5.91
CA LEU A 63 -4.50 9.23 -5.36
C LEU A 63 -3.41 9.26 -6.43
N ALA A 64 -3.72 8.77 -7.63
CA ALA A 64 -2.79 8.78 -8.75
C ALA A 64 -2.39 10.22 -9.12
N LYS A 65 -3.36 11.14 -9.11
CA LYS A 65 -3.09 12.54 -9.38
C LYS A 65 -2.16 13.14 -8.34
N LEU A 66 -2.42 12.88 -7.06
CA LEU A 66 -1.55 13.36 -5.99
C LEU A 66 -0.13 12.83 -6.13
N CYS A 67 0.00 11.56 -6.46
CA CYS A 67 1.32 10.95 -6.66
C CYS A 67 2.06 11.62 -7.82
N LYS A 68 1.36 11.86 -8.92
CA LYS A 68 1.96 12.50 -10.08
C LYS A 68 2.41 13.93 -9.75
N GLU A 69 1.57 14.68 -9.03
CA GLU A 69 1.89 16.05 -8.65
C GLU A 69 3.08 16.14 -7.70
N ASN A 70 3.35 15.08 -6.98
CA ASN A 70 4.45 15.03 -6.01
C ASN A 70 5.63 14.20 -6.50
N ASN A 71 5.66 13.88 -7.78
CA ASN A 71 6.75 13.13 -8.42
C ASN A 71 7.01 11.76 -7.78
N LEU A 72 5.95 11.11 -7.33
CA LEU A 72 6.03 9.77 -6.76
C LEU A 72 5.84 8.73 -7.85
N LYS A 73 6.62 7.68 -7.80
CA LYS A 73 6.61 6.63 -8.84
C LYS A 73 5.67 5.47 -8.53
N THR A 74 5.07 5.45 -7.35
CA THR A 74 4.13 4.40 -6.96
C THR A 74 2.97 4.35 -7.93
N LYS A 75 2.66 3.15 -8.43
CA LYS A 75 1.53 2.94 -9.32
C LYS A 75 0.28 2.63 -8.51
N ILE A 76 -0.81 3.25 -8.88
CA ILE A 76 -2.08 3.13 -8.15
C ILE A 76 -3.00 2.15 -8.87
N LEU A 77 -3.48 1.18 -8.13
CA LEU A 77 -4.45 0.20 -8.60
C LEU A 77 -5.70 0.29 -7.74
N TYR A 78 -6.77 -0.37 -8.14
CA TYR A 78 -8.00 -0.36 -7.36
C TYR A 78 -8.77 -1.66 -7.51
N GLY A 79 -9.67 -1.89 -6.53
CA GLY A 79 -10.60 -3.01 -6.55
C GLY A 79 -9.95 -4.37 -6.37
N ASP A 80 -10.76 -5.39 -6.60
CA ASP A 80 -10.32 -6.78 -6.38
C ASP A 80 -9.18 -7.19 -7.31
N SER A 81 -9.20 -6.72 -8.54
CA SER A 81 -8.15 -7.05 -9.49
C SER A 81 -6.81 -6.46 -9.06
N GLY A 82 -6.83 -5.25 -8.51
CA GLY A 82 -5.62 -4.63 -7.98
C GLY A 82 -5.08 -5.38 -6.78
N LEU A 83 -5.97 -5.77 -5.86
CA LEU A 83 -5.58 -6.57 -4.71
C LEU A 83 -4.94 -7.89 -5.14
N LYS A 84 -5.60 -8.59 -6.06
CA LYS A 84 -5.09 -9.85 -6.55
C LYS A 84 -3.70 -9.70 -7.16
N TYR A 85 -3.51 -8.65 -7.92
CA TYR A 85 -2.23 -8.40 -8.57
C TYR A 85 -1.09 -8.28 -7.55
N VAL A 86 -1.29 -7.50 -6.48
CA VAL A 86 -0.22 -7.25 -5.50
C VAL A 86 -0.06 -8.37 -4.48
N VAL A 87 -1.04 -9.24 -4.35
CA VAL A 87 -0.96 -10.40 -3.46
C VAL A 87 -0.28 -11.58 -4.17
N GLU A 88 -0.58 -11.77 -5.45
CA GLU A 88 -0.11 -12.94 -6.22
C GLU A 88 1.15 -12.68 -7.02
N HIS A 89 1.66 -11.46 -7.00
CA HIS A 89 2.82 -11.12 -7.81
C HIS A 89 4.06 -11.94 -7.39
N LYS A 90 4.80 -12.42 -8.38
CA LYS A 90 5.94 -13.32 -8.12
C LYS A 90 7.05 -12.70 -7.26
N LYS A 91 7.15 -11.37 -7.22
CA LYS A 91 8.14 -10.69 -6.40
C LYS A 91 7.75 -10.57 -4.93
N VAL A 92 6.51 -10.90 -4.61
CA VAL A 92 6.00 -10.81 -3.24
C VAL A 92 6.27 -12.11 -2.51
N GLU A 93 7.10 -12.04 -1.48
CA GLU A 93 7.47 -13.18 -0.67
C GLU A 93 6.60 -13.35 0.55
N LEU A 94 6.01 -12.25 1.02
CA LEU A 94 5.19 -12.25 2.22
C LEU A 94 4.03 -11.27 2.06
N VAL A 95 2.85 -11.73 2.42
CA VAL A 95 1.67 -10.87 2.49
C VAL A 95 1.25 -10.76 3.95
N VAL A 96 1.23 -9.55 4.47
CA VAL A 96 0.75 -9.28 5.83
C VAL A 96 -0.66 -8.74 5.72
N SER A 97 -1.62 -9.48 6.25
CA SER A 97 -3.02 -9.05 6.27
C SER A 97 -3.30 -8.39 7.61
N ALA A 98 -3.18 -7.08 7.65
CA ALA A 98 -3.32 -6.31 8.87
C ALA A 98 -4.72 -5.72 9.04
N GLY A 99 -5.60 -5.89 8.05
CA GLY A 99 -6.99 -5.43 8.14
C GLY A 99 -7.87 -6.47 8.76
N ASN A 100 -8.94 -6.01 9.33
CA ASN A 100 -9.95 -6.91 9.78
C ASN A 100 -10.99 -7.13 8.76
N ARG A 101 -11.48 -7.25 8.92
CA ARG A 101 -12.41 -7.22 8.41
C ARG A 101 -13.36 -7.32 8.59
N HIS A 102 -13.78 -7.24 8.91
CA HIS A 102 -14.67 -7.48 8.87
C HIS A 102 -15.29 -6.96 9.02
#